data_f074f48e7edce592ac59116bf607a076
#
_entry.id   f074f48e7edce592ac59116bf607a076
#
_cell.length_a   1.000
_cell.length_b   1.000
_cell.length_c   1.000
_cell.angle_alpha   90.00
_cell.angle_beta   90.00
_cell.angle_gamma   90.00
#
_symmetry.space_group_name_H-M   'P 1'
#
loop_
_entity.id
_entity.type
_entity.pdbx_description
1 polymer ?
#
loop_
_entity_poly.entity_id
_entity_poly.type
_entity_poly.pdbx_seq_one_letter_code
_entity_poly.pdbx_strand_id
1 'polypeptide(L)'
;MFYQMLADISWVVNLRSPFLTPIFEYLTWLGYRDFLFMFIPFTYWCFDRKIFGRLVLIVFLSAIINSWLKDFFQDPRPDLYLNIDPWRQAETSFGFPSGHTQIAVVIWLYIALNVKNLFAKIVSIIFLLGVPFSRIYLGVHDIGDILGGMIVGLFTLYAAH
;
A
#
# COMPACT_ATOMS: atom_id res chain seq x y z
N MET A 1 -1.68 -25.27 -7.53
CA MET A 1 -3.00 -24.81 -8.05
C MET A 1 -3.47 -23.52 -7.36
N PHE A 2 -3.69 -23.48 -6.05
CA PHE A 2 -4.16 -22.27 -5.34
C PHE A 2 -3.15 -21.09 -5.44
N TYR A 3 -1.86 -21.34 -5.21
CA TYR A 3 -0.80 -20.31 -5.35
C TYR A 3 -0.73 -19.73 -6.78
N GLN A 4 -0.84 -20.57 -7.80
CA GLN A 4 -0.84 -20.12 -9.19
C GLN A 4 -2.05 -19.23 -9.53
N MET A 5 -3.21 -19.48 -8.92
CA MET A 5 -4.39 -18.63 -9.08
C MET A 5 -4.22 -17.24 -8.45
N LEU A 6 -3.45 -17.13 -7.36
CA LEU A 6 -3.16 -15.85 -6.72
C LEU A 6 -2.08 -15.06 -7.46
N ALA A 7 -1.12 -15.78 -8.07
CA ALA A 7 -0.01 -15.18 -8.81
C ALA A 7 -0.41 -14.69 -10.21
N ASP A 8 -1.42 -15.31 -10.85
CA ASP A 8 -1.86 -14.87 -12.17
C ASP A 8 -2.79 -13.66 -12.10
N ILE A 9 -2.25 -12.53 -12.48
CA ILE A 9 -2.97 -11.25 -12.60
C ILE A 9 -3.12 -10.80 -14.07
N SER A 10 -2.88 -11.68 -15.04
CA SER A 10 -2.97 -11.33 -16.47
C SER A 10 -4.34 -10.77 -16.89
N TRP A 11 -5.41 -11.19 -16.20
CA TRP A 11 -6.78 -10.71 -16.38
C TRP A 11 -6.92 -9.19 -16.18
N VAL A 12 -6.04 -8.57 -15.42
CA VAL A 12 -6.11 -7.12 -15.14
C VAL A 12 -5.91 -6.28 -16.40
N VAL A 13 -5.20 -6.80 -17.40
CA VAL A 13 -4.97 -6.11 -18.68
C VAL A 13 -6.30 -5.74 -19.35
N ASN A 14 -7.32 -6.60 -19.22
CA ASN A 14 -8.64 -6.37 -19.78
C ASN A 14 -9.44 -5.25 -19.07
N LEU A 15 -9.05 -4.88 -17.86
CA LEU A 15 -9.68 -3.79 -17.10
C LEU A 15 -9.03 -2.42 -17.38
N ARG A 16 -7.89 -2.41 -18.07
CA ARG A 16 -7.15 -1.18 -18.32
C ARG A 16 -7.87 -0.29 -19.32
N SER A 17 -8.01 0.96 -18.97
CA SER A 17 -8.62 1.96 -19.85
C SER A 17 -7.95 3.33 -19.66
N PRO A 18 -7.98 4.21 -20.69
CA PRO A 18 -7.43 5.56 -20.59
C PRO A 18 -8.06 6.39 -19.47
N PHE A 19 -9.28 6.06 -19.06
CA PHE A 19 -9.98 6.74 -17.97
C PHE A 19 -9.57 6.23 -16.58
N LEU A 20 -9.43 4.92 -16.40
CA LEU A 20 -9.12 4.31 -15.11
C LEU A 20 -7.64 4.39 -14.76
N THR A 21 -6.75 4.30 -15.76
CA THR A 21 -5.30 4.26 -15.52
C THR A 21 -4.80 5.46 -14.71
N PRO A 22 -5.13 6.73 -15.04
CA PRO A 22 -4.69 7.87 -14.24
C PRO A 22 -5.20 7.85 -12.78
N ILE A 23 -6.40 7.30 -12.55
CA ILE A 23 -6.95 7.16 -11.21
C ILE A 23 -6.09 6.21 -10.38
N PHE A 24 -5.72 5.06 -10.93
CA PHE A 24 -4.88 4.08 -10.24
C PHE A 24 -3.42 4.53 -10.12
N GLU A 25 -2.91 5.29 -11.06
CA GLU A 25 -1.62 5.96 -10.94
C GLU A 25 -1.61 6.95 -9.76
N TYR A 26 -2.66 7.76 -9.61
CA TYR A 26 -2.80 8.65 -8.45
C TYR A 26 -2.92 7.87 -7.14
N LEU A 27 -3.73 6.82 -7.10
CA LEU A 27 -3.90 6.00 -5.90
C LEU A 27 -2.60 5.31 -5.49
N THR A 28 -1.83 4.78 -6.44
CA THR A 28 -0.54 4.17 -6.12
C THR A 28 0.47 5.19 -5.58
N TRP A 29 0.43 6.44 -6.06
CA TRP A 29 1.30 7.50 -5.60
C TRP A 29 1.17 7.77 -4.10
N LEU A 30 -0.02 7.56 -3.51
CA LEU A 30 -0.26 7.69 -2.06
C LEU A 30 0.52 6.66 -1.21
N GLY A 31 1.11 5.65 -1.80
CA GLY A 31 1.98 4.68 -1.14
C GLY A 31 3.47 4.93 -1.39
N TYR A 32 3.83 5.90 -2.21
CA TYR A 32 5.23 6.23 -2.49
C TYR A 32 5.84 7.11 -1.41
N ARG A 33 7.16 6.98 -1.30
CA ARG A 33 7.99 7.70 -0.33
C ARG A 33 7.78 9.21 -0.39
N ASP A 34 7.68 9.78 -1.58
CA ASP A 34 7.56 11.23 -1.77
C ASP A 34 6.25 11.77 -1.19
N PHE A 35 5.14 11.06 -1.39
CA PHE A 35 3.89 11.37 -0.71
C PHE A 35 4.04 11.30 0.81
N LEU A 36 4.64 10.23 1.33
CA LEU A 36 4.79 10.02 2.77
C LEU A 36 5.64 11.13 3.43
N PHE A 37 6.71 11.56 2.77
CA PHE A 37 7.56 12.65 3.26
C PHE A 37 6.85 14.01 3.31
N MET A 38 5.84 14.22 2.49
CA MET A 38 4.99 15.42 2.57
C MET A 38 3.83 15.23 3.56
N PHE A 39 3.14 14.10 3.48
CA PHE A 39 1.91 13.84 4.21
C PHE A 39 2.13 13.75 5.73
N ILE A 40 3.17 13.02 6.16
CA ILE A 40 3.43 12.77 7.58
C ILE A 40 3.78 14.07 8.32
N PRO A 41 4.74 14.90 7.91
CA PRO A 41 5.01 16.17 8.58
C PRO A 41 3.83 17.14 8.51
N PHE A 42 3.15 17.22 7.36
CA PHE A 42 1.97 18.07 7.22
C PHE A 42 0.89 17.71 8.24
N THR A 43 0.54 16.42 8.34
CA THR A 43 -0.49 15.97 9.27
C THR A 43 -0.07 16.14 10.74
N TYR A 44 1.20 15.94 11.04
CA TYR A 44 1.74 16.16 12.39
C TYR A 44 1.67 17.63 12.82
N TRP A 45 1.89 18.59 11.92
CA TRP A 45 1.85 20.01 12.26
C TRP A 45 0.45 20.63 12.21
N CYS A 46 -0.40 20.15 11.30
CA CYS A 46 -1.71 20.74 11.05
C CYS A 46 -2.85 20.10 11.85
N PHE A 47 -2.63 18.90 12.40
CA PHE A 47 -3.67 18.15 13.11
C PHE A 47 -3.22 17.71 14.53
N ASP A 48 -3.90 16.74 15.12
CA ASP A 48 -3.60 16.25 16.47
C ASP A 48 -2.23 15.55 16.54
N ARG A 49 -1.27 16.20 17.21
CA ARG A 49 0.11 15.72 17.35
C ARG A 49 0.23 14.37 18.06
N LYS A 50 -0.73 14.02 18.94
CA LYS A 50 -0.71 12.72 19.63
C LYS A 50 -1.07 11.60 18.67
N ILE A 51 -2.12 11.81 17.84
CA ILE A 51 -2.55 10.86 16.83
C ILE A 51 -1.45 10.69 15.77
N PHE A 52 -1.02 11.79 15.15
CA PHE A 52 -0.08 11.73 14.04
C PHE A 52 1.37 11.45 14.45
N GLY A 53 1.78 11.83 15.67
CA GLY A 53 3.07 11.43 16.23
C GLY A 53 3.20 9.91 16.45
N ARG A 54 2.12 9.27 16.94
CA ARG A 54 2.05 7.80 17.00
C ARG A 54 2.11 7.18 15.62
N LEU A 55 1.37 7.72 14.67
CA LEU A 55 1.34 7.21 13.30
C LEU A 55 2.74 7.18 12.67
N VAL A 56 3.56 8.22 12.90
CA VAL A 56 4.95 8.26 12.43
C VAL A 56 5.72 7.02 12.88
N LEU A 57 5.67 6.71 14.18
CA LEU A 57 6.39 5.57 14.76
C LEU A 57 5.91 4.24 14.18
N ILE A 58 4.58 4.09 14.02
CA ILE A 58 3.97 2.88 13.46
C ILE A 58 4.38 2.70 11.99
N VAL A 59 4.41 3.78 11.20
CA VAL A 59 4.85 3.73 9.80
C VAL A 59 6.33 3.32 9.68
N PHE A 60 7.20 3.87 10.53
CA PHE A 60 8.61 3.46 10.56
C PHE A 60 8.78 1.99 10.93
N LEU A 61 8.11 1.54 11.98
CA LEU A 61 8.13 0.14 12.38
C LEU A 61 7.62 -0.77 11.26
N SER A 62 6.51 -0.38 10.63
CA SER A 62 5.93 -1.09 9.49
C SER A 62 6.91 -1.20 8.31
N ALA A 63 7.64 -0.13 8.00
CA ALA A 63 8.62 -0.14 6.92
C ALA A 63 9.80 -1.09 7.21
N ILE A 64 10.29 -1.13 8.45
CA ILE A 64 11.36 -2.06 8.87
C ILE A 64 10.88 -3.50 8.75
N ILE A 65 9.69 -3.81 9.27
CA ILE A 65 9.10 -5.16 9.17
C ILE A 65 8.94 -5.58 7.71
N ASN A 66 8.43 -4.68 6.85
CA ASN A 66 8.29 -4.96 5.42
C ASN A 66 9.61 -5.30 4.76
N SER A 67 10.67 -4.53 5.03
CA SER A 67 12.00 -4.78 4.47
C SER A 67 12.53 -6.16 4.88
N TRP A 68 12.43 -6.50 6.16
CA TRP A 68 12.88 -7.81 6.65
C TRP A 68 12.11 -8.97 6.03
N LEU A 69 10.79 -8.83 5.91
CA LEU A 69 9.96 -9.88 5.30
C LEU A 69 10.29 -10.05 3.82
N LYS A 70 10.55 -8.96 3.09
CA LYS A 70 10.99 -9.04 1.69
C LYS A 70 12.30 -9.79 1.53
N ASP A 71 13.28 -9.47 2.37
CA ASP A 71 14.59 -10.13 2.35
C ASP A 71 14.50 -11.59 2.79
N PHE A 72 13.53 -11.93 3.65
CA PHE A 72 13.31 -13.30 4.11
C PHE A 72 12.61 -14.17 3.05
N PHE A 73 11.53 -13.68 2.45
CA PHE A 73 10.74 -14.46 1.49
C PHE A 73 11.33 -14.47 0.09
N GLN A 74 11.97 -13.39 -0.35
CA GLN A 74 12.59 -13.23 -1.67
C GLN A 74 11.65 -13.61 -2.83
N ASP A 75 10.35 -13.34 -2.67
CA ASP A 75 9.34 -13.70 -3.63
C ASP A 75 9.44 -12.87 -4.92
N PRO A 76 9.45 -13.50 -6.11
CA PRO A 76 9.51 -12.77 -7.37
C PRO A 76 8.22 -11.99 -7.60
N ARG A 77 8.33 -10.87 -8.31
CA ARG A 77 7.17 -10.09 -8.74
C ARG A 77 6.51 -10.67 -10.00
N PRO A 78 5.27 -10.24 -10.29
CA PRO A 78 4.65 -10.52 -11.59
C PRO A 78 5.52 -10.10 -12.77
N ASP A 79 5.26 -10.69 -13.93
CA ASP A 79 6.01 -10.44 -15.15
C ASP A 79 6.09 -8.95 -15.51
N LEU A 80 7.28 -8.53 -15.93
CA LEU A 80 7.57 -7.11 -16.18
C LEU A 80 6.69 -6.49 -17.27
N TYR A 81 6.19 -7.29 -18.22
CA TYR A 81 5.29 -6.79 -19.28
C TYR A 81 3.91 -6.36 -18.76
N LEU A 82 3.54 -6.82 -17.55
CA LEU A 82 2.31 -6.38 -16.87
C LEU A 82 2.47 -5.04 -16.15
N ASN A 83 3.71 -4.62 -15.89
CA ASN A 83 3.99 -3.41 -15.13
C ASN A 83 3.78 -2.15 -16.00
N ILE A 84 2.79 -1.34 -15.63
CA ILE A 84 2.55 -0.02 -16.22
C ILE A 84 2.66 1.12 -15.19
N ASP A 85 3.26 0.88 -14.02
CA ASP A 85 3.46 1.90 -13.00
C ASP A 85 4.50 2.94 -13.48
N PRO A 86 4.12 4.22 -13.69
CA PRO A 86 5.03 5.24 -14.23
C PRO A 86 6.15 5.60 -13.24
N TRP A 87 5.95 5.36 -11.97
CA TRP A 87 6.89 5.67 -10.89
C TRP A 87 7.91 4.53 -10.66
N ARG A 88 7.72 3.39 -11.30
CA ARG A 88 8.49 2.19 -11.01
C ARG A 88 8.83 1.40 -12.27
N GLN A 89 9.78 1.91 -13.04
CA GLN A 89 10.22 1.29 -14.29
C GLN A 89 11.21 0.14 -14.09
N ALA A 90 11.96 0.13 -12.97
CA ALA A 90 12.90 -0.95 -12.68
C ALA A 90 12.69 -1.47 -11.25
N GLU A 91 12.48 -2.79 -11.14
CA GLU A 91 12.27 -3.45 -9.86
C GLU A 91 13.60 -3.84 -9.21
N THR A 92 13.87 -3.26 -8.06
CA THR A 92 15.05 -3.58 -7.24
C THR A 92 14.69 -4.33 -5.95
N SER A 93 13.39 -4.57 -5.67
CA SER A 93 12.93 -5.23 -4.45
C SER A 93 11.94 -6.34 -4.75
N PHE A 94 11.89 -7.34 -3.86
CA PHE A 94 10.99 -8.50 -3.92
C PHE A 94 9.50 -8.13 -3.87
N GLY A 95 8.63 -9.07 -4.29
CA GLY A 95 7.17 -8.90 -4.34
C GLY A 95 6.55 -8.88 -2.94
N PHE A 96 6.65 -10.01 -2.27
CA PHE A 96 5.97 -10.26 -1.00
C PHE A 96 6.71 -9.72 0.23
N PRO A 97 6.00 -9.11 1.18
CA PRO A 97 4.66 -8.57 1.09
C PRO A 97 4.64 -7.19 0.41
N SER A 98 3.49 -6.79 -0.17
CA SER A 98 3.35 -5.47 -0.79
C SER A 98 3.50 -4.33 0.21
N GLY A 99 4.55 -3.52 0.05
CA GLY A 99 4.84 -2.39 0.94
C GLY A 99 3.79 -1.26 0.84
N HIS A 100 3.29 -0.96 -0.36
CA HIS A 100 2.22 0.03 -0.57
C HIS A 100 0.94 -0.38 0.16
N THR A 101 0.56 -1.66 0.05
CA THR A 101 -0.60 -2.20 0.74
C THR A 101 -0.44 -2.15 2.25
N GLN A 102 0.70 -2.58 2.76
CA GLN A 102 0.99 -2.57 4.19
C GLN A 102 0.92 -1.15 4.77
N ILE A 103 1.55 -0.17 4.11
CA ILE A 103 1.52 1.24 4.52
C ILE A 103 0.11 1.83 4.38
N ALA A 104 -0.63 1.50 3.33
CA ALA A 104 -2.02 1.94 3.17
C ALA A 104 -2.89 1.46 4.34
N VAL A 105 -2.77 0.20 4.74
CA VAL A 105 -3.46 -0.33 5.93
C VAL A 105 -3.04 0.45 7.18
N VAL A 106 -1.76 0.61 7.41
CA VAL A 106 -1.26 1.32 8.59
C VAL A 106 -1.77 2.76 8.65
N ILE A 107 -1.66 3.52 7.58
CA ILE A 107 -2.02 4.94 7.59
C ILE A 107 -3.55 5.10 7.58
N TRP A 108 -4.21 4.54 6.59
CA TRP A 108 -5.61 4.88 6.36
C TRP A 108 -6.55 4.22 7.34
N LEU A 109 -6.29 2.98 7.76
CA LEU A 109 -7.07 2.36 8.81
C LEU A 109 -6.83 3.04 10.17
N TYR A 110 -5.59 3.40 10.50
CA TYR A 110 -5.30 4.15 11.72
C TYR A 110 -6.03 5.49 11.76
N ILE A 111 -6.02 6.26 10.66
CA ILE A 111 -6.75 7.53 10.56
C ILE A 111 -8.26 7.29 10.72
N ALA A 112 -8.82 6.31 10.00
CA ALA A 112 -10.25 5.99 10.07
C ALA A 112 -10.71 5.64 11.50
N LEU A 113 -9.86 4.98 12.30
CA LEU A 113 -10.17 4.60 13.69
C LEU A 113 -10.02 5.76 14.68
N ASN A 114 -9.07 6.68 14.46
CA ASN A 114 -8.70 7.70 15.44
C ASN A 114 -9.28 9.09 15.16
N VAL A 115 -9.69 9.40 13.93
CA VAL A 115 -10.25 10.69 13.55
C VAL A 115 -11.77 10.67 13.66
N LYS A 116 -12.36 11.74 14.25
CA LYS A 116 -13.82 11.83 14.43
C LYS A 116 -14.57 12.29 13.17
N ASN A 117 -13.92 13.03 12.30
CA ASN A 117 -14.53 13.61 11.10
C ASN A 117 -14.97 12.51 10.14
N LEU A 118 -16.25 12.47 9.80
CA LEU A 118 -16.84 11.45 8.92
C LEU A 118 -16.26 11.50 7.49
N PHE A 119 -16.04 12.69 6.95
CA PHE A 119 -15.45 12.84 5.62
C PHE A 119 -14.03 12.25 5.59
N ALA A 120 -13.20 12.54 6.59
CA ALA A 120 -11.86 11.96 6.70
C ALA A 120 -11.90 10.43 6.82
N LYS A 121 -12.89 9.86 7.54
CA LYS A 121 -13.08 8.40 7.60
C LYS A 121 -13.41 7.81 6.23
N ILE A 122 -14.37 8.41 5.51
CA ILE A 122 -14.77 7.94 4.17
C ILE A 122 -13.57 7.97 3.21
N VAL A 123 -12.85 9.08 3.17
CA VAL A 123 -11.64 9.23 2.34
C VAL A 123 -10.59 8.17 2.72
N SER A 124 -10.38 7.94 4.02
CA SER A 124 -9.45 6.92 4.48
C SER A 124 -9.85 5.51 4.03
N ILE A 125 -11.13 5.16 4.06
CA ILE A 125 -11.60 3.86 3.57
C ILE A 125 -11.41 3.72 2.05
N ILE A 126 -11.67 4.79 1.30
CA ILE A 126 -11.44 4.80 -0.16
C ILE A 126 -9.95 4.53 -0.46
N PHE A 127 -9.02 5.17 0.25
CA PHE A 127 -7.59 4.97 0.03
C PHE A 127 -7.10 3.62 0.58
N LEU A 128 -7.66 3.16 1.70
CA LEU A 128 -7.38 1.83 2.26
C LEU A 128 -7.64 0.71 1.25
N LEU A 129 -8.70 0.82 0.46
CA LEU A 129 -9.07 -0.15 -0.57
C LEU A 129 -8.42 0.16 -1.93
N GLY A 130 -8.36 1.43 -2.28
CA GLY A 130 -7.89 1.88 -3.58
C GLY A 130 -6.39 1.67 -3.80
N VAL A 131 -5.55 1.93 -2.79
CA VAL A 131 -4.10 1.75 -2.91
C VAL A 131 -3.72 0.27 -3.15
N PRO A 132 -4.21 -0.71 -2.37
CA PRO A 132 -3.94 -2.12 -2.66
C PRO A 132 -4.40 -2.55 -4.05
N PHE A 133 -5.61 -2.15 -4.45
CA PHE A 133 -6.14 -2.50 -5.77
C PHE A 133 -5.32 -1.87 -6.91
N SER A 134 -4.81 -0.64 -6.72
CA SER A 134 -3.95 0.01 -7.71
C SER A 134 -2.69 -0.81 -8.01
N ARG A 135 -2.14 -1.54 -7.03
CA ARG A 135 -0.93 -2.36 -7.22
C ARG A 135 -1.18 -3.56 -8.13
N ILE A 136 -2.37 -4.17 -8.04
CA ILE A 136 -2.80 -5.23 -8.96
C ILE A 136 -3.07 -4.63 -10.34
N TYR A 137 -3.84 -3.55 -10.41
CA TYR A 137 -4.19 -2.89 -11.66
C TYR A 137 -2.97 -2.47 -12.49
N LEU A 138 -1.97 -1.92 -11.82
CA LEU A 138 -0.72 -1.51 -12.46
C LEU A 138 0.25 -2.68 -12.74
N GLY A 139 -0.07 -3.89 -12.29
CA GLY A 139 0.68 -5.11 -12.61
C GLY A 139 2.01 -5.26 -11.85
N VAL A 140 2.12 -4.66 -10.67
CA VAL A 140 3.37 -4.64 -9.88
C VAL A 140 3.39 -5.57 -8.68
N HIS A 141 2.23 -6.07 -8.29
CA HIS A 141 2.04 -7.04 -7.21
C HIS A 141 0.89 -7.99 -7.55
N ASP A 142 1.01 -9.24 -7.16
CA ASP A 142 -0.06 -10.21 -7.24
C ASP A 142 -1.02 -10.16 -6.02
N ILE A 143 -2.03 -11.01 -6.03
CA ILE A 143 -3.03 -11.06 -4.95
C ILE A 143 -2.40 -11.56 -3.65
N GLY A 144 -1.44 -12.49 -3.70
CA GLY A 144 -0.71 -13.00 -2.55
C GLY A 144 0.08 -11.90 -1.84
N ASP A 145 0.79 -11.06 -2.62
CA ASP A 145 1.52 -9.89 -2.13
C ASP A 145 0.61 -8.91 -1.37
N ILE A 146 -0.58 -8.66 -1.95
CA ILE A 146 -1.57 -7.75 -1.37
C ILE A 146 -2.11 -8.30 -0.05
N LEU A 147 -2.52 -9.57 -0.04
CA LEU A 147 -3.01 -10.23 1.18
C LEU A 147 -1.94 -10.24 2.27
N GLY A 148 -0.69 -10.56 1.92
CA GLY A 148 0.44 -10.49 2.83
C GLY A 148 0.64 -9.09 3.41
N GLY A 149 0.62 -8.06 2.56
CA GLY A 149 0.72 -6.66 2.98
C GLY A 149 -0.42 -6.24 3.92
N MET A 150 -1.66 -6.68 3.64
CA MET A 150 -2.81 -6.42 4.51
C MET A 150 -2.63 -7.07 5.90
N ILE A 151 -2.26 -8.35 5.95
CA ILE A 151 -2.07 -9.10 7.21
C ILE A 151 -0.97 -8.44 8.03
N VAL A 152 0.18 -8.15 7.44
CA VAL A 152 1.31 -7.52 8.15
C VAL A 152 0.96 -6.12 8.62
N GLY A 153 0.24 -5.33 7.82
CA GLY A 153 -0.23 -4.01 8.22
C GLY A 153 -1.18 -4.04 9.40
N LEU A 154 -2.16 -4.96 9.38
CA LEU A 154 -3.09 -5.18 10.49
C LEU A 154 -2.37 -5.64 11.76
N PHE A 155 -1.44 -6.58 11.64
CA PHE A 155 -0.62 -7.06 12.76
C PHE A 155 0.22 -5.92 13.36
N THR A 156 0.84 -5.09 12.52
CA THR A 156 1.63 -3.94 12.97
C THR A 156 0.77 -2.94 13.76
N LEU A 157 -0.45 -2.65 13.29
CA LEU A 157 -1.39 -1.79 14.01
C LEU A 157 -1.82 -2.40 15.33
N TYR A 158 -2.13 -3.69 15.35
CA TYR A 158 -2.53 -4.39 16.57
C TYR A 158 -1.41 -4.39 17.62
N ALA A 159 -0.17 -4.66 17.20
CA ALA A 159 0.98 -4.69 18.11
C ALA A 159 1.37 -3.30 18.65
N ALA A 160 1.00 -2.23 17.95
CA ALA A 160 1.27 -0.85 18.36
C ALA A 160 0.14 -0.23 19.21
N HIS A 161 -0.97 -0.92 19.40
CA HIS A 161 -2.14 -0.43 20.15
C HIS A 161 -2.05 -0.80 21.61
#